data_35efaeacc2a0fadb0303af3b5e088bfd
#
_entry.id   35efaeacc2a0fadb0303af3b5e088bfd
#
_cell.length_a   1.000
_cell.length_b   1.000
_cell.length_c   1.000
_cell.angle_alpha   90.00
_cell.angle_beta   90.00
_cell.angle_gamma   90.00
#
_symmetry.space_group_name_H-M   'P 1'
#
loop_
_entity.id
_entity.type
_entity.pdbx_description
1 polymer ?
#
loop_
_entity_poly.entity_id
_entity_poly.type
_entity_poly.pdbx_seq_one_letter_code
_entity_poly.pdbx_strand_id
1 'polypeptide(L)'
;MPDSVHAAAPTFAPSPDSGLFGVIERRPGTAFAGFLALHFAVWTALPALLYANLPLDLIEALTYGREWQLGYDKLPPLPWWLVEIAHRTIGADAAYYALAQVAVVIAFALVFVTARSVVGTAGALVAVLIVDGLHYFQYTAVKFNHDVVQLPFWALAGYAFHAALKRGGIGYWMLLGVAFGGALWAKYFVVALAAPYALFMLFDAKARRAFATPGPWLALVVALVVASPHVVWLFQTDFLPFAYASHRAAPMRGWFDHIRHPAVFAASQIFFALPSLFIAAALFWPRDKAPEQIAADPFDRRIVTLLAFGPALAMIALIAVSGRGAIAMWGYPLWLFLGLWLVMGARATLDAPRMARIVAAWGAVFTLFVIVFVANYAVLPFIDHRYRAVLFPGDRLGATLTQRFCAATGQPLHYVIGSMWDGGNLAHYSPDQPQVLIDGQPARAPWIDLNDLRKAGVVVVWTQGDPAQLPVPFAAIAPNAEVGAPFDLPMHRGDGAVHVGWAILKPQ
;
A
#
# COMPACT_ATOMS: atom_id res chain seq x y z
N MET A 1 40.05 28.53 -8.52
CA MET A 1 39.32 27.31 -9.00
C MET A 1 40.10 26.12 -8.50
N PRO A 2 39.58 25.30 -7.61
CA PRO A 2 40.16 23.99 -7.33
C PRO A 2 39.32 22.94 -8.05
N ASP A 3 40.05 22.09 -8.80
CA ASP A 3 39.55 20.99 -9.59
C ASP A 3 38.64 20.05 -8.81
N SER A 4 37.42 19.85 -9.32
CA SER A 4 36.50 18.82 -8.86
C SER A 4 37.02 17.45 -9.32
N VAL A 5 37.73 16.76 -8.45
CA VAL A 5 38.03 15.34 -8.64
C VAL A 5 36.70 14.57 -8.54
N HIS A 6 36.09 14.29 -9.66
CA HIS A 6 35.06 13.28 -9.77
C HIS A 6 35.73 11.92 -9.45
N ALA A 7 35.53 11.43 -8.23
CA ALA A 7 35.87 10.06 -7.90
C ALA A 7 35.07 9.13 -8.82
N ALA A 8 35.75 8.49 -9.78
CA ALA A 8 35.16 7.49 -10.65
C ALA A 8 34.58 6.35 -9.81
N ALA A 9 33.35 5.97 -10.09
CA ALA A 9 32.75 4.78 -9.50
C ALA A 9 33.65 3.58 -9.80
N PRO A 10 33.83 2.62 -8.86
CA PRO A 10 34.70 1.48 -9.07
C PRO A 10 34.23 0.68 -10.30
N THR A 11 35.08 0.65 -11.34
CA THR A 11 34.88 -0.20 -12.52
C THR A 11 35.30 -1.61 -12.14
N PHE A 12 34.31 -2.53 -12.09
CA PHE A 12 34.57 -3.95 -11.91
C PHE A 12 35.15 -4.54 -13.20
N ALA A 13 36.28 -5.25 -13.11
CA ALA A 13 36.77 -6.05 -14.22
C ALA A 13 35.82 -7.25 -14.46
N PRO A 14 35.26 -7.42 -15.66
CA PRO A 14 34.31 -8.50 -15.93
C PRO A 14 35.00 -9.85 -15.88
N SER A 15 34.40 -10.83 -15.17
CA SER A 15 34.82 -12.22 -15.24
C SER A 15 34.44 -12.86 -16.59
N PRO A 16 35.18 -13.89 -17.06
CA PRO A 16 34.92 -14.53 -18.37
C PRO A 16 33.67 -15.40 -18.43
N ASP A 17 32.88 -15.50 -17.36
CA ASP A 17 31.68 -16.34 -17.32
C ASP A 17 30.58 -15.80 -18.25
N SER A 18 30.25 -16.61 -19.28
CA SER A 18 29.18 -16.33 -20.27
C SER A 18 27.77 -16.66 -19.79
N GLY A 19 27.59 -17.08 -18.52
CA GLY A 19 26.29 -17.46 -17.96
C GLY A 19 25.42 -16.25 -17.61
N LEU A 20 24.14 -16.51 -17.28
CA LEU A 20 23.15 -15.50 -16.86
C LEU A 20 23.70 -14.54 -15.80
N PHE A 21 24.43 -15.05 -14.84
CA PHE A 21 25.00 -14.24 -13.75
C PHE A 21 26.10 -13.30 -14.23
N GLY A 22 26.93 -13.72 -15.18
CA GLY A 22 27.90 -12.82 -15.81
C GLY A 22 27.23 -11.72 -16.68
N VAL A 23 26.03 -11.96 -17.21
CA VAL A 23 25.23 -10.93 -17.86
C VAL A 23 24.67 -9.93 -16.84
N ILE A 24 24.16 -10.41 -15.70
CA ILE A 24 23.65 -9.56 -14.61
C ILE A 24 24.77 -8.66 -14.05
N GLU A 25 25.97 -9.23 -13.84
CA GLU A 25 27.13 -8.48 -13.38
C GLU A 25 27.54 -7.38 -14.37
N ARG A 26 27.59 -7.71 -15.68
CA ARG A 26 27.99 -6.75 -16.72
C ARG A 26 26.93 -5.70 -17.06
N ARG A 27 25.63 -6.02 -16.89
CA ARG A 27 24.49 -5.16 -17.24
C ARG A 27 23.44 -5.09 -16.12
N PRO A 28 23.84 -4.64 -14.90
CA PRO A 28 22.92 -4.65 -13.75
C PRO A 28 21.70 -3.75 -13.97
N GLY A 29 21.79 -2.72 -14.80
CA GLY A 29 20.63 -1.88 -15.16
C GLY A 29 19.61 -2.63 -16.02
N THR A 30 20.06 -3.47 -16.98
CA THR A 30 19.18 -4.33 -17.78
C THR A 30 18.56 -5.43 -16.90
N ALA A 31 19.34 -6.00 -15.99
CA ALA A 31 18.84 -6.97 -15.02
C ALA A 31 17.75 -6.37 -14.10
N PHE A 32 17.95 -5.11 -13.67
CA PHE A 32 16.95 -4.39 -12.90
C PHE A 32 15.64 -4.18 -13.69
N ALA A 33 15.72 -3.77 -14.96
CA ALA A 33 14.53 -3.63 -15.81
C ALA A 33 13.80 -4.97 -16.00
N GLY A 34 14.54 -6.06 -16.21
CA GLY A 34 13.98 -7.42 -16.29
C GLY A 34 13.31 -7.86 -14.99
N PHE A 35 13.92 -7.55 -13.85
CA PHE A 35 13.33 -7.79 -12.53
C PHE A 35 12.01 -7.05 -12.36
N LEU A 36 11.97 -5.74 -12.68
CA LEU A 36 10.74 -4.94 -12.57
C LEU A 36 9.63 -5.50 -13.47
N ALA A 37 9.96 -5.90 -14.70
CA ALA A 37 9.00 -6.50 -15.62
C ALA A 37 8.46 -7.83 -15.10
N LEU A 38 9.32 -8.71 -14.57
CA LEU A 38 8.93 -9.98 -13.97
C LEU A 38 8.02 -9.78 -12.75
N HIS A 39 8.43 -8.89 -11.83
CA HIS A 39 7.67 -8.56 -10.63
C HIS A 39 6.28 -8.05 -11.00
N PHE A 40 6.21 -7.05 -11.88
CA PHE A 40 4.96 -6.47 -12.37
C PHE A 40 4.05 -7.54 -12.99
N ALA A 41 4.59 -8.36 -13.91
CA ALA A 41 3.80 -9.35 -14.63
C ALA A 41 3.24 -10.43 -13.69
N VAL A 42 4.08 -10.99 -12.81
CA VAL A 42 3.67 -12.06 -11.90
C VAL A 42 2.64 -11.57 -10.89
N TRP A 43 2.89 -10.45 -10.21
CA TRP A 43 1.99 -9.95 -9.17
C TRP A 43 0.75 -9.23 -9.71
N THR A 44 0.69 -8.94 -11.01
CA THR A 44 -0.56 -8.57 -11.70
C THR A 44 -1.35 -9.81 -12.12
N ALA A 45 -0.68 -10.79 -12.72
CA ALA A 45 -1.35 -11.96 -13.30
C ALA A 45 -1.93 -12.91 -12.22
N LEU A 46 -1.21 -13.12 -11.11
CA LEU A 46 -1.65 -14.06 -10.07
C LEU A 46 -3.03 -13.71 -9.50
N PRO A 47 -3.31 -12.49 -8.99
CA PRO A 47 -4.64 -12.16 -8.52
C PRO A 47 -5.67 -12.12 -9.65
N ALA A 48 -5.31 -11.65 -10.85
CA ALA A 48 -6.23 -11.63 -12.00
C ALA A 48 -6.71 -13.03 -12.41
N LEU A 49 -5.88 -14.05 -12.21
CA LEU A 49 -6.21 -15.45 -12.55
C LEU A 49 -6.87 -16.22 -11.39
N LEU A 50 -6.55 -15.84 -10.14
CA LEU A 50 -6.93 -16.66 -8.98
C LEU A 50 -8.06 -16.06 -8.14
N TYR A 51 -8.31 -14.75 -8.22
CA TYR A 51 -9.42 -14.14 -7.53
C TYR A 51 -10.69 -14.19 -8.38
N ALA A 52 -11.77 -14.60 -7.79
CA ALA A 52 -13.09 -14.62 -8.41
C ALA A 52 -13.93 -13.37 -8.00
N ASN A 53 -13.47 -12.67 -6.97
CA ASN A 53 -14.07 -11.44 -6.49
C ASN A 53 -12.96 -10.45 -6.11
N LEU A 54 -13.24 -9.15 -6.17
CA LEU A 54 -12.30 -8.14 -5.73
C LEU A 54 -12.09 -8.19 -4.21
N PRO A 55 -10.86 -7.97 -3.72
CA PRO A 55 -10.62 -7.83 -2.28
C PRO A 55 -11.34 -6.60 -1.71
N LEU A 56 -11.58 -6.61 -0.38
CA LEU A 56 -12.34 -5.56 0.32
C LEU A 56 -11.84 -4.14 0.00
N ASP A 57 -10.52 -3.93 -0.02
CA ASP A 57 -9.95 -2.60 -0.27
C ASP A 57 -10.28 -2.06 -1.68
N LEU A 58 -10.47 -2.95 -2.68
CA LEU A 58 -10.89 -2.56 -4.04
C LEU A 58 -12.40 -2.33 -4.13
N ILE A 59 -13.23 -3.14 -3.48
CA ILE A 59 -14.68 -2.90 -3.37
C ILE A 59 -14.92 -1.54 -2.68
N GLU A 60 -14.19 -1.27 -1.60
CA GLU A 60 -14.23 0.04 -0.92
C GLU A 60 -13.79 1.18 -1.85
N ALA A 61 -12.71 0.96 -2.61
CA ALA A 61 -12.20 1.97 -3.54
C ALA A 61 -13.21 2.33 -4.64
N LEU A 62 -13.90 1.34 -5.18
CA LEU A 62 -14.93 1.55 -6.21
C LEU A 62 -16.21 2.19 -5.62
N THR A 63 -16.55 1.87 -4.37
CA THR A 63 -17.69 2.45 -3.67
C THR A 63 -17.48 3.93 -3.38
N TYR A 64 -16.31 4.32 -2.85
CA TYR A 64 -15.99 5.71 -2.55
C TYR A 64 -15.51 6.50 -3.78
N GLY A 65 -14.67 5.92 -4.61
CA GLY A 65 -13.96 6.63 -5.70
C GLY A 65 -14.89 7.32 -6.68
N ARG A 66 -16.03 6.70 -6.99
CA ARG A 66 -17.05 7.24 -7.90
C ARG A 66 -17.67 8.56 -7.42
N GLU A 67 -17.61 8.85 -6.12
CA GLU A 67 -18.21 10.04 -5.49
C GLU A 67 -17.30 11.27 -5.50
N TRP A 68 -16.05 11.16 -5.90
CA TRP A 68 -15.06 12.24 -6.11
C TRP A 68 -14.98 13.26 -4.98
N GLN A 69 -15.14 12.82 -3.71
CA GLN A 69 -15.01 13.69 -2.55
C GLN A 69 -13.52 14.03 -2.28
N LEU A 70 -13.26 15.21 -1.71
CA LEU A 70 -11.91 15.62 -1.27
C LEU A 70 -11.41 14.87 -0.04
N GLY A 71 -12.26 14.05 0.58
CA GLY A 71 -11.98 13.16 1.69
C GLY A 71 -13.21 12.33 2.02
N TYR A 72 -13.04 11.36 2.90
CA TYR A 72 -14.10 10.45 3.33
C TYR A 72 -13.97 10.18 4.82
N ASP A 73 -14.96 9.54 5.43
CA ASP A 73 -15.02 9.23 6.86
C ASP A 73 -13.84 8.36 7.39
N LYS A 74 -13.01 7.84 6.50
CA LYS A 74 -12.01 6.83 6.83
C LYS A 74 -10.57 7.25 6.52
N LEU A 75 -10.30 7.67 5.28
CA LEU A 75 -8.94 7.86 4.77
C LEU A 75 -8.93 8.94 3.66
N PRO A 76 -7.74 9.44 3.25
CA PRO A 76 -7.62 10.37 2.13
C PRO A 76 -8.02 9.75 0.79
N PRO A 77 -8.46 10.53 -0.19
CA PRO A 77 -9.19 10.04 -1.35
C PRO A 77 -8.31 9.50 -2.50
N LEU A 78 -7.02 9.83 -2.56
CA LEU A 78 -6.17 9.55 -3.73
C LEU A 78 -6.20 8.08 -4.18
N PRO A 79 -6.10 7.07 -3.30
CA PRO A 79 -6.16 5.67 -3.73
C PRO A 79 -7.48 5.32 -4.41
N TRP A 80 -8.59 5.85 -3.90
CA TRP A 80 -9.91 5.57 -4.43
C TRP A 80 -10.15 6.27 -5.77
N TRP A 81 -9.67 7.51 -5.94
CA TRP A 81 -9.73 8.19 -7.24
C TRP A 81 -8.90 7.47 -8.31
N LEU A 82 -7.73 6.93 -7.95
CA LEU A 82 -6.91 6.19 -8.90
C LEU A 82 -7.59 4.90 -9.38
N VAL A 83 -8.28 4.19 -8.48
CA VAL A 83 -9.07 3.00 -8.84
C VAL A 83 -10.25 3.40 -9.73
N GLU A 84 -10.96 4.48 -9.41
CA GLU A 84 -12.08 4.98 -10.22
C GLU A 84 -11.65 5.41 -11.62
N ILE A 85 -10.48 6.06 -11.74
CA ILE A 85 -9.89 6.39 -13.05
C ILE A 85 -9.61 5.11 -13.84
N ALA A 86 -8.98 4.10 -13.21
CA ALA A 86 -8.70 2.81 -13.86
C ALA A 86 -10.01 2.09 -14.25
N HIS A 87 -11.05 2.17 -13.41
CA HIS A 87 -12.37 1.61 -13.69
C HIS A 87 -13.01 2.25 -14.94
N ARG A 88 -13.05 3.58 -15.00
CA ARG A 88 -13.64 4.32 -16.13
C ARG A 88 -12.86 4.20 -17.43
N THR A 89 -11.54 4.00 -17.35
CA THR A 89 -10.68 3.98 -18.55
C THR A 89 -10.47 2.59 -19.12
N ILE A 90 -10.36 1.57 -18.25
CA ILE A 90 -10.03 0.19 -18.63
C ILE A 90 -11.17 -0.77 -18.26
N GLY A 91 -11.74 -0.66 -17.06
CA GLY A 91 -12.90 -1.41 -16.60
C GLY A 91 -12.64 -2.90 -16.30
N ALA A 92 -11.41 -3.37 -16.38
CA ALA A 92 -11.05 -4.77 -16.11
C ALA A 92 -10.36 -4.90 -14.74
N ASP A 93 -10.68 -5.94 -13.96
CA ASP A 93 -10.12 -6.18 -12.63
C ASP A 93 -8.59 -6.26 -12.63
N ALA A 94 -7.99 -6.80 -13.71
CA ALA A 94 -6.54 -6.83 -13.89
C ALA A 94 -5.90 -5.43 -13.85
N ALA A 95 -6.62 -4.38 -14.23
CA ALA A 95 -6.12 -3.01 -14.18
C ALA A 95 -5.87 -2.53 -12.74
N TYR A 96 -6.69 -2.94 -11.78
CA TYR A 96 -6.52 -2.57 -10.37
C TYR A 96 -5.28 -3.24 -9.76
N TYR A 97 -5.02 -4.50 -10.14
CA TYR A 97 -3.81 -5.22 -9.73
C TYR A 97 -2.57 -4.63 -10.40
N ALA A 98 -2.65 -4.28 -11.69
CA ALA A 98 -1.59 -3.58 -12.40
C ALA A 98 -1.28 -2.22 -11.76
N LEU A 99 -2.29 -1.47 -11.35
CA LEU A 99 -2.13 -0.18 -10.68
C LEU A 99 -1.35 -0.33 -9.36
N ALA A 100 -1.60 -1.39 -8.59
CA ALA A 100 -0.83 -1.72 -7.40
C ALA A 100 0.65 -1.96 -7.74
N GLN A 101 0.92 -2.73 -8.79
CA GLN A 101 2.29 -3.02 -9.21
C GLN A 101 3.00 -1.80 -9.83
N VAL A 102 2.28 -0.89 -10.48
CA VAL A 102 2.84 0.41 -10.92
C VAL A 102 3.39 1.19 -9.71
N ALA A 103 2.65 1.25 -8.59
CA ALA A 103 3.12 1.93 -7.39
C ALA A 103 4.39 1.27 -6.82
N VAL A 104 4.45 -0.06 -6.76
CA VAL A 104 5.64 -0.81 -6.29
C VAL A 104 6.84 -0.57 -7.22
N VAL A 105 6.63 -0.67 -8.54
CA VAL A 105 7.69 -0.48 -9.54
C VAL A 105 8.27 0.95 -9.48
N ILE A 106 7.43 1.98 -9.34
CA ILE A 106 7.88 3.37 -9.16
C ILE A 106 8.71 3.49 -7.88
N ALA A 107 8.25 2.90 -6.77
CA ALA A 107 8.99 2.93 -5.51
C ALA A 107 10.36 2.25 -5.65
N PHE A 108 10.43 1.07 -6.26
CA PHE A 108 11.68 0.36 -6.53
C PHE A 108 12.61 1.14 -7.45
N ALA A 109 12.09 1.79 -8.49
CA ALA A 109 12.89 2.63 -9.38
C ALA A 109 13.53 3.82 -8.62
N LEU A 110 12.77 4.48 -7.74
CA LEU A 110 13.28 5.58 -6.92
C LEU A 110 14.32 5.11 -5.88
N VAL A 111 14.08 3.96 -5.25
CA VAL A 111 15.07 3.32 -4.36
C VAL A 111 16.33 2.96 -5.14
N PHE A 112 16.20 2.37 -6.33
CA PHE A 112 17.33 2.03 -7.20
C PHE A 112 18.15 3.26 -7.59
N VAL A 113 17.50 4.34 -8.04
CA VAL A 113 18.20 5.58 -8.44
C VAL A 113 18.93 6.20 -7.24
N THR A 114 18.31 6.19 -6.07
CA THR A 114 18.95 6.65 -4.83
C THR A 114 20.16 5.77 -4.48
N ALA A 115 19.96 4.46 -4.44
CA ALA A 115 21.00 3.48 -4.12
C ALA A 115 22.18 3.54 -5.11
N ARG A 116 21.90 3.71 -6.41
CA ARG A 116 22.92 3.81 -7.43
C ARG A 116 23.90 4.96 -7.20
N SER A 117 23.43 6.07 -6.63
CA SER A 117 24.28 7.21 -6.31
C SER A 117 25.20 6.98 -5.11
N VAL A 118 24.92 5.96 -4.29
CA VAL A 118 25.66 5.66 -3.04
C VAL A 118 26.55 4.41 -3.20
N VAL A 119 26.00 3.34 -3.79
CA VAL A 119 26.65 2.00 -3.84
C VAL A 119 26.86 1.48 -5.26
N GLY A 120 26.65 2.32 -6.28
CA GLY A 120 26.76 1.94 -7.70
C GLY A 120 25.61 1.07 -8.19
N THR A 121 25.63 0.74 -9.51
CA THR A 121 24.48 0.09 -10.17
C THR A 121 24.26 -1.35 -9.69
N ALA A 122 25.32 -2.12 -9.51
CA ALA A 122 25.22 -3.50 -8.98
C ALA A 122 24.70 -3.52 -7.54
N GLY A 123 25.24 -2.62 -6.70
CA GLY A 123 24.76 -2.46 -5.31
C GLY A 123 23.31 -2.02 -5.24
N ALA A 124 22.87 -1.16 -6.16
CA ALA A 124 21.48 -0.73 -6.23
C ALA A 124 20.53 -1.87 -6.61
N LEU A 125 20.90 -2.73 -7.56
CA LEU A 125 20.14 -3.92 -7.90
C LEU A 125 19.99 -4.82 -6.67
N VAL A 126 21.10 -5.13 -5.98
CA VAL A 126 21.07 -5.95 -4.78
C VAL A 126 20.21 -5.32 -3.68
N ALA A 127 20.30 -4.01 -3.48
CA ALA A 127 19.48 -3.30 -2.50
C ALA A 127 17.97 -3.48 -2.77
N VAL A 128 17.54 -3.39 -4.03
CA VAL A 128 16.13 -3.58 -4.39
C VAL A 128 15.72 -5.05 -4.27
N LEU A 129 16.55 -6.01 -4.68
CA LEU A 129 16.26 -7.45 -4.50
C LEU A 129 16.06 -7.83 -3.02
N ILE A 130 16.84 -7.22 -2.12
CA ILE A 130 16.66 -7.39 -0.67
C ILE A 130 15.31 -6.80 -0.22
N VAL A 131 14.97 -5.60 -0.65
CA VAL A 131 13.70 -4.95 -0.29
C VAL A 131 12.51 -5.73 -0.82
N ASP A 132 12.60 -6.27 -2.05
CA ASP A 132 11.57 -7.12 -2.63
C ASP A 132 11.31 -8.40 -1.82
N GLY A 133 12.27 -8.88 -1.05
CA GLY A 133 12.07 -9.97 -0.10
C GLY A 133 11.09 -9.67 1.05
N LEU A 134 10.73 -8.41 1.27
CA LEU A 134 9.72 -8.06 2.25
C LEU A 134 8.34 -8.55 1.80
N HIS A 135 7.62 -9.20 2.69
CA HIS A 135 6.25 -9.65 2.47
C HIS A 135 5.33 -8.54 1.92
N TYR A 136 5.62 -7.30 2.25
CA TYR A 136 4.84 -6.13 1.86
C TYR A 136 4.84 -5.85 0.35
N PHE A 137 5.93 -6.15 -0.36
CA PHE A 137 6.06 -5.81 -1.78
C PHE A 137 5.64 -6.93 -2.72
N GLN A 138 5.44 -8.15 -2.21
CA GLN A 138 5.03 -9.31 -3.00
C GLN A 138 3.60 -9.71 -2.65
N TYR A 139 3.43 -10.63 -1.71
CA TYR A 139 2.16 -11.29 -1.38
C TYR A 139 1.01 -10.33 -1.06
N THR A 140 1.27 -9.25 -0.32
CA THR A 140 0.22 -8.30 0.10
C THR A 140 0.06 -7.11 -0.84
N ALA A 141 1.07 -6.79 -1.66
CA ALA A 141 1.02 -5.65 -2.58
C ALA A 141 0.04 -5.82 -3.76
N VAL A 142 -0.54 -7.00 -3.94
CA VAL A 142 -1.58 -7.24 -4.96
C VAL A 142 -2.89 -6.50 -4.64
N LYS A 143 -3.11 -6.11 -3.39
CA LYS A 143 -4.27 -5.35 -2.95
C LYS A 143 -3.97 -3.87 -3.10
N PHE A 144 -4.52 -3.22 -4.13
CA PHE A 144 -4.38 -1.78 -4.24
C PHE A 144 -5.13 -1.08 -3.10
N ASN A 145 -4.39 -0.36 -2.28
CA ASN A 145 -4.92 0.35 -1.13
C ASN A 145 -4.00 1.51 -0.72
N HIS A 146 -4.34 2.20 0.36
CA HIS A 146 -3.61 3.32 0.90
C HIS A 146 -2.15 2.98 1.28
N ASP A 147 -1.87 1.74 1.70
CA ASP A 147 -0.52 1.31 2.05
C ASP A 147 0.37 1.17 0.81
N VAL A 148 -0.18 0.74 -0.31
CA VAL A 148 0.53 0.60 -1.58
C VAL A 148 0.72 1.97 -2.25
N VAL A 149 -0.32 2.81 -2.29
CA VAL A 149 -0.27 4.13 -2.97
C VAL A 149 0.70 5.09 -2.32
N GLN A 150 0.96 5.00 -1.03
CA GLN A 150 1.95 5.86 -0.38
C GLN A 150 3.41 5.52 -0.76
N LEU A 151 3.72 4.29 -1.24
CA LEU A 151 5.08 3.83 -1.54
C LEU A 151 5.86 4.74 -2.51
N PRO A 152 5.30 5.15 -3.68
CA PRO A 152 5.97 6.08 -4.57
C PRO A 152 6.35 7.41 -3.91
N PHE A 153 5.46 7.95 -3.08
CA PHE A 153 5.70 9.23 -2.41
C PHE A 153 6.78 9.12 -1.33
N TRP A 154 6.81 8.02 -0.59
CA TRP A 154 7.84 7.76 0.42
C TRP A 154 9.20 7.54 -0.23
N ALA A 155 9.26 6.77 -1.31
CA ALA A 155 10.49 6.57 -2.07
C ALA A 155 10.97 7.88 -2.72
N LEU A 156 10.03 8.69 -3.26
CA LEU A 156 10.33 10.01 -3.83
C LEU A 156 10.86 10.97 -2.75
N ALA A 157 10.28 10.96 -1.56
CA ALA A 157 10.77 11.76 -0.45
C ALA A 157 12.22 11.39 -0.08
N GLY A 158 12.55 10.09 0.00
CA GLY A 158 13.90 9.62 0.26
C GLY A 158 14.89 10.03 -0.83
N TYR A 159 14.52 9.85 -2.10
CA TYR A 159 15.32 10.29 -3.24
C TYR A 159 15.54 11.81 -3.24
N ALA A 160 14.45 12.57 -3.13
CA ALA A 160 14.51 14.03 -3.20
C ALA A 160 15.30 14.63 -2.03
N PHE A 161 15.11 14.10 -0.81
CA PHE A 161 15.85 14.53 0.38
C PHE A 161 17.34 14.25 0.26
N HIS A 162 17.72 13.04 -0.15
CA HIS A 162 19.13 12.69 -0.38
C HIS A 162 19.74 13.58 -1.46
N ALA A 163 19.06 13.75 -2.61
CA ALA A 163 19.55 14.56 -3.71
C ALA A 163 19.65 16.06 -3.35
N ALA A 164 18.67 16.60 -2.62
CA ALA A 164 18.66 17.99 -2.15
C ALA A 164 19.85 18.29 -1.24
N LEU A 165 20.17 17.40 -0.31
CA LEU A 165 21.28 17.57 0.63
C LEU A 165 22.67 17.32 0.01
N LYS A 166 22.76 16.46 -1.01
CA LYS A 166 24.05 16.08 -1.64
C LYS A 166 24.40 16.92 -2.85
N ARG A 167 23.44 17.18 -3.73
CA ARG A 167 23.64 17.85 -5.01
C ARG A 167 23.21 19.32 -4.96
N GLY A 168 22.35 19.66 -3.99
CA GLY A 168 21.69 20.96 -3.98
C GLY A 168 20.63 21.07 -5.08
N GLY A 169 20.14 22.27 -5.32
CA GLY A 169 19.17 22.56 -6.37
C GLY A 169 17.72 22.59 -5.88
N ILE A 170 17.02 23.63 -6.28
CA ILE A 170 15.66 23.93 -5.80
C ILE A 170 14.63 22.90 -6.23
N GLY A 171 14.84 22.27 -7.40
CA GLY A 171 13.95 21.23 -7.95
C GLY A 171 13.82 20.01 -7.03
N TYR A 172 14.89 19.59 -6.35
CA TYR A 172 14.81 18.47 -5.41
C TYR A 172 14.01 18.82 -4.16
N TRP A 173 14.09 20.06 -3.70
CA TRP A 173 13.26 20.54 -2.60
C TRP A 173 11.78 20.62 -2.97
N MET A 174 11.48 21.08 -4.21
CA MET A 174 10.10 21.05 -4.73
C MET A 174 9.57 19.61 -4.82
N LEU A 175 10.38 18.67 -5.33
CA LEU A 175 10.00 17.25 -5.38
C LEU A 175 9.75 16.67 -3.97
N LEU A 176 10.55 17.10 -2.97
CA LEU A 176 10.31 16.71 -1.58
C LEU A 176 8.97 17.24 -1.06
N GLY A 177 8.63 18.48 -1.39
CA GLY A 177 7.34 19.07 -1.05
C GLY A 177 6.17 18.31 -1.70
N VAL A 178 6.27 18.00 -3.00
CA VAL A 178 5.29 17.17 -3.72
C VAL A 178 5.17 15.78 -3.09
N ALA A 179 6.29 15.18 -2.70
CA ALA A 179 6.29 13.87 -2.04
C ALA A 179 5.55 13.88 -0.70
N PHE A 180 5.77 14.88 0.14
CA PHE A 180 5.05 15.01 1.42
C PHE A 180 3.56 15.33 1.23
N GLY A 181 3.23 16.26 0.33
CA GLY A 181 1.85 16.58 0.01
C GLY A 181 1.10 15.38 -0.57
N GLY A 182 1.70 14.67 -1.55
CA GLY A 182 1.14 13.46 -2.14
C GLY A 182 1.02 12.29 -1.15
N ALA A 183 1.99 12.15 -0.23
CA ALA A 183 1.91 11.15 0.84
C ALA A 183 0.71 11.42 1.76
N LEU A 184 0.36 12.69 2.04
CA LEU A 184 -0.84 13.04 2.81
C LEU A 184 -2.12 12.64 2.07
N TRP A 185 -2.20 12.87 0.76
CA TRP A 185 -3.32 12.45 -0.06
C TRP A 185 -3.46 10.92 -0.15
N ALA A 186 -2.35 10.19 0.03
CA ALA A 186 -2.37 8.74 0.08
C ALA A 186 -2.74 8.21 1.47
N LYS A 187 -2.13 8.76 2.54
CA LYS A 187 -2.37 8.29 3.92
C LYS A 187 -1.83 9.29 4.96
N TYR A 188 -2.50 9.40 6.10
CA TYR A 188 -2.10 10.32 7.19
C TYR A 188 -0.75 10.00 7.86
N PHE A 189 -0.12 8.88 7.53
CA PHE A 189 1.19 8.49 8.10
C PHE A 189 2.38 9.32 7.64
N VAL A 190 2.16 10.31 6.79
CA VAL A 190 3.19 11.27 6.38
C VAL A 190 3.95 11.92 7.55
N VAL A 191 3.34 12.02 8.72
CA VAL A 191 3.99 12.55 9.94
C VAL A 191 5.16 11.65 10.37
N ALA A 192 5.01 10.32 10.28
CA ALA A 192 6.07 9.37 10.59
C ALA A 192 7.23 9.43 9.57
N LEU A 193 6.97 9.93 8.35
CA LEU A 193 8.00 10.22 7.35
C LEU A 193 8.67 11.58 7.58
N ALA A 194 7.88 12.65 7.77
CA ALA A 194 8.36 14.03 7.81
C ALA A 194 9.10 14.36 9.12
N ALA A 195 8.64 13.83 10.26
CA ALA A 195 9.23 14.13 11.55
C ALA A 195 10.71 13.72 11.66
N PRO A 196 11.15 12.50 11.31
CA PRO A 196 12.56 12.14 11.35
C PRO A 196 13.42 12.95 10.36
N TYR A 197 12.88 13.39 9.21
CA TYR A 197 13.59 14.25 8.27
C TYR A 197 13.80 15.64 8.84
N ALA A 198 12.77 16.22 9.47
CA ALA A 198 12.87 17.50 10.16
C ALA A 198 13.87 17.44 11.32
N LEU A 199 13.84 16.40 12.15
CA LEU A 199 14.79 16.18 13.23
C LEU A 199 16.22 16.05 12.71
N PHE A 200 16.44 15.28 11.63
CA PHE A 200 17.75 15.19 11.01
C PHE A 200 18.26 16.54 10.53
N MET A 201 17.42 17.34 9.89
CA MET A 201 17.80 18.68 9.44
C MET A 201 18.12 19.61 10.60
N LEU A 202 17.49 19.43 11.76
CA LEU A 202 17.77 20.25 12.95
C LEU A 202 19.08 19.84 13.65
N PHE A 203 19.37 18.56 13.73
CA PHE A 203 20.48 18.04 14.57
C PHE A 203 21.74 17.70 13.77
N ASP A 204 21.68 17.37 12.49
CA ASP A 204 22.88 17.16 11.67
C ASP A 204 23.50 18.49 11.24
N ALA A 205 24.76 18.71 11.61
CA ALA A 205 25.46 19.98 11.37
C ALA A 205 25.58 20.33 9.85
N LYS A 206 25.67 19.31 8.97
CA LYS A 206 25.74 19.53 7.52
C LYS A 206 24.35 19.79 6.92
N ALA A 207 23.35 19.02 7.32
CA ALA A 207 21.97 19.18 6.86
C ALA A 207 21.36 20.50 7.31
N ARG A 208 21.64 20.93 8.54
CA ARG A 208 21.15 22.19 9.11
C ARG A 208 21.51 23.43 8.29
N ARG A 209 22.63 23.41 7.57
CA ARG A 209 23.05 24.52 6.69
C ARG A 209 22.03 24.77 5.57
N ALA A 210 21.24 23.79 5.19
CA ALA A 210 20.21 23.97 4.17
C ALA A 210 19.13 24.98 4.59
N PHE A 211 18.86 25.18 5.89
CA PHE A 211 17.91 26.20 6.36
C PHE A 211 18.31 27.64 6.00
N ALA A 212 19.60 27.90 5.73
CA ALA A 212 20.08 29.18 5.22
C ALA A 212 19.77 29.38 3.71
N THR A 213 19.18 28.40 3.03
CA THR A 213 18.76 28.45 1.63
C THR A 213 17.23 28.46 1.53
N PRO A 214 16.66 28.92 0.40
CA PRO A 214 15.19 28.88 0.21
C PRO A 214 14.63 27.44 0.05
N GLY A 215 15.49 26.43 -0.15
CA GLY A 215 15.10 25.07 -0.48
C GLY A 215 14.10 24.43 0.49
N PRO A 216 14.44 24.24 1.79
CA PRO A 216 13.53 23.63 2.76
C PRO A 216 12.21 24.38 2.93
N TRP A 217 12.26 25.71 2.85
CA TRP A 217 11.09 26.57 2.97
C TRP A 217 10.17 26.40 1.77
N LEU A 218 10.75 26.30 0.57
CA LEU A 218 9.97 26.01 -0.64
C LEU A 218 9.38 24.59 -0.59
N ALA A 219 10.10 23.59 -0.08
CA ALA A 219 9.54 22.25 0.12
C ALA A 219 8.32 22.28 1.04
N LEU A 220 8.38 23.06 2.13
CA LEU A 220 7.25 23.24 3.04
C LEU A 220 6.06 23.91 2.32
N VAL A 221 6.31 25.01 1.59
CA VAL A 221 5.25 25.72 0.84
C VAL A 221 4.60 24.81 -0.18
N VAL A 222 5.39 24.07 -0.97
CA VAL A 222 4.88 23.12 -1.98
C VAL A 222 4.06 22.00 -1.30
N ALA A 223 4.54 21.44 -0.17
CA ALA A 223 3.79 20.44 0.57
C ALA A 223 2.43 20.97 1.05
N LEU A 224 2.40 22.18 1.61
CA LEU A 224 1.17 22.82 2.06
C LEU A 224 0.22 23.13 0.91
N VAL A 225 0.72 23.64 -0.22
CA VAL A 225 -0.10 23.91 -1.41
C VAL A 225 -0.71 22.62 -1.94
N VAL A 226 0.09 21.55 -2.10
CA VAL A 226 -0.41 20.24 -2.58
C VAL A 226 -1.43 19.64 -1.60
N ALA A 227 -1.20 19.76 -0.30
CA ALA A 227 -2.08 19.23 0.74
C ALA A 227 -3.35 20.07 0.96
N SER A 228 -3.33 21.38 0.61
CA SER A 228 -4.34 22.35 1.04
C SER A 228 -5.80 21.97 0.74
N PRO A 229 -6.19 21.41 -0.43
CA PRO A 229 -7.59 21.12 -0.67
C PRO A 229 -8.13 20.05 0.31
N HIS A 230 -7.33 19.02 0.59
CA HIS A 230 -7.72 17.99 1.55
C HIS A 230 -7.70 18.55 3.00
N VAL A 231 -6.73 19.38 3.34
CA VAL A 231 -6.66 20.02 4.68
C VAL A 231 -7.87 20.93 4.91
N VAL A 232 -8.27 21.74 3.92
CA VAL A 232 -9.49 22.55 4.00
C VAL A 232 -10.72 21.66 4.22
N TRP A 233 -10.82 20.55 3.48
CA TRP A 233 -11.91 19.59 3.66
C TRP A 233 -11.92 19.00 5.09
N LEU A 234 -10.77 18.67 5.67
CA LEU A 234 -10.68 18.18 7.06
C LEU A 234 -11.25 19.19 8.06
N PHE A 235 -10.94 20.49 7.92
CA PHE A 235 -11.53 21.52 8.77
C PHE A 235 -13.04 21.68 8.56
N GLN A 236 -13.54 21.53 7.33
CA GLN A 236 -14.96 21.61 7.03
C GLN A 236 -15.79 20.44 7.57
N THR A 237 -15.13 19.31 7.85
CA THR A 237 -15.75 18.06 8.30
C THR A 237 -15.36 17.68 9.73
N ASP A 238 -14.87 18.64 10.52
CA ASP A 238 -14.45 18.43 11.92
C ASP A 238 -13.52 17.23 12.11
N PHE A 239 -12.58 17.06 11.15
CA PHE A 239 -11.60 15.97 11.16
C PHE A 239 -12.24 14.56 11.21
N LEU A 240 -13.34 14.38 10.52
CA LEU A 240 -14.12 13.15 10.48
C LEU A 240 -13.29 11.83 10.40
N PRO A 241 -12.23 11.70 9.57
CA PRO A 241 -11.45 10.47 9.47
C PRO A 241 -10.68 10.09 10.74
N PHE A 242 -10.43 11.04 11.63
CA PHE A 242 -9.68 10.76 12.86
C PHE A 242 -10.50 9.95 13.88
N ALA A 243 -11.83 10.03 13.82
CA ALA A 243 -12.70 9.13 14.56
C ALA A 243 -12.48 7.67 14.15
N TYR A 244 -12.46 7.38 12.83
CA TYR A 244 -12.14 6.06 12.32
C TYR A 244 -10.74 5.60 12.76
N ALA A 245 -9.72 6.44 12.61
CA ALA A 245 -8.34 6.11 13.02
C ALA A 245 -8.27 5.74 14.51
N SER A 246 -9.02 6.44 15.37
CA SER A 246 -9.08 6.16 16.79
C SER A 246 -9.72 4.80 17.09
N HIS A 247 -10.72 4.38 16.34
CA HIS A 247 -11.33 3.05 16.47
C HIS A 247 -10.47 1.92 15.89
N ARG A 248 -9.69 2.21 14.84
CA ARG A 248 -8.84 1.22 14.17
C ARG A 248 -7.59 0.84 14.96
N ALA A 249 -7.00 1.79 15.68
CA ALA A 249 -5.88 1.54 16.57
C ALA A 249 -6.36 0.84 17.85
N ALA A 250 -5.74 -0.29 18.23
CA ALA A 250 -6.09 -0.97 19.45
C ALA A 250 -6.04 -0.01 20.64
N PRO A 251 -7.11 0.04 21.49
CA PRO A 251 -7.17 1.00 22.57
C PRO A 251 -6.11 0.71 23.64
N MET A 252 -5.64 1.75 24.29
CA MET A 252 -4.83 1.65 25.50
C MET A 252 -5.72 1.16 26.65
N ARG A 253 -5.31 0.09 27.31
CA ARG A 253 -6.00 -0.49 28.47
C ARG A 253 -5.29 -0.20 29.80
N GLY A 254 -3.97 0.14 29.73
CA GLY A 254 -3.17 0.42 30.90
C GLY A 254 -1.76 0.87 30.54
N TRP A 255 -1.00 1.32 31.55
CA TRP A 255 0.35 1.84 31.34
C TRP A 255 1.29 0.85 30.62
N PHE A 256 1.14 -0.44 30.84
CA PHE A 256 1.98 -1.45 30.19
C PHE A 256 1.86 -1.48 28.66
N ASP A 257 0.78 -0.96 28.10
CA ASP A 257 0.56 -0.90 26.65
C ASP A 257 1.53 0.06 25.95
N HIS A 258 2.11 1.05 26.67
CA HIS A 258 3.18 1.91 26.17
C HIS A 258 4.49 1.14 25.88
N ILE A 259 4.64 -0.06 26.42
CA ILE A 259 5.78 -0.96 26.17
C ILE A 259 5.35 -2.13 25.27
N ARG A 260 4.21 -2.74 25.58
CA ARG A 260 3.73 -3.94 24.87
C ARG A 260 3.42 -3.66 23.40
N HIS A 261 2.67 -2.59 23.09
CA HIS A 261 2.23 -2.32 21.72
C HIS A 261 3.42 -2.00 20.79
N PRO A 262 4.38 -1.12 21.14
CA PRO A 262 5.56 -0.91 20.29
C PRO A 262 6.43 -2.16 20.16
N ALA A 263 6.56 -3.00 21.20
CA ALA A 263 7.30 -4.25 21.13
C ALA A 263 6.63 -5.27 20.18
N VAL A 264 5.30 -5.42 20.24
CA VAL A 264 4.54 -6.28 19.33
C VAL A 264 4.65 -5.78 17.88
N PHE A 265 4.54 -4.46 17.67
CA PHE A 265 4.72 -3.87 16.34
C PHE A 265 6.14 -4.13 15.82
N ALA A 266 7.18 -3.85 16.60
CA ALA A 266 8.57 -4.09 16.22
C ALA A 266 8.83 -5.57 15.90
N ALA A 267 8.34 -6.49 16.73
CA ALA A 267 8.47 -7.93 16.51
C ALA A 267 7.80 -8.36 15.21
N SER A 268 6.61 -7.81 14.89
CA SER A 268 5.93 -8.09 13.63
C SER A 268 6.74 -7.60 12.42
N GLN A 269 7.40 -6.43 12.52
CA GLN A 269 8.24 -5.91 11.45
C GLN A 269 9.47 -6.78 11.22
N ILE A 270 10.10 -7.27 12.28
CA ILE A 270 11.24 -8.22 12.19
C ILE A 270 10.76 -9.50 11.49
N PHE A 271 9.61 -10.03 11.88
CA PHE A 271 9.06 -11.23 11.26
C PHE A 271 8.84 -11.06 9.75
N PHE A 272 8.24 -9.94 9.33
CA PHE A 272 8.03 -9.66 7.90
C PHE A 272 9.33 -9.33 7.14
N ALA A 273 10.40 -8.96 7.84
CA ALA A 273 11.70 -8.73 7.25
C ALA A 273 12.54 -10.02 7.10
N LEU A 274 12.16 -11.14 7.71
CA LEU A 274 12.96 -12.38 7.67
C LEU A 274 13.34 -12.84 6.26
N PRO A 275 12.43 -12.84 5.25
CA PRO A 275 12.82 -13.23 3.90
C PRO A 275 13.83 -12.27 3.25
N SER A 276 13.71 -10.96 3.51
CA SER A 276 14.70 -9.95 3.09
C SER A 276 16.06 -10.18 3.75
N LEU A 277 16.06 -10.48 5.05
CA LEU A 277 17.29 -10.78 5.79
C LEU A 277 17.94 -12.07 5.31
N PHE A 278 17.15 -13.07 4.89
CA PHE A 278 17.66 -14.28 4.25
C PHE A 278 18.40 -13.95 2.94
N ILE A 279 17.82 -13.11 2.07
CA ILE A 279 18.48 -12.64 0.84
C ILE A 279 19.77 -11.87 1.20
N ALA A 280 19.68 -10.97 2.19
CA ALA A 280 20.81 -10.17 2.64
C ALA A 280 21.95 -11.00 3.25
N ALA A 281 21.66 -12.16 3.83
CA ALA A 281 22.70 -13.04 4.37
C ALA A 281 23.75 -13.43 3.32
N ALA A 282 23.35 -13.52 2.04
CA ALA A 282 24.27 -13.79 0.93
C ALA A 282 25.34 -12.69 0.72
N LEU A 283 25.10 -11.46 1.23
CA LEU A 283 26.10 -10.39 1.24
C LEU A 283 27.24 -10.65 2.21
N PHE A 284 26.95 -11.32 3.33
CA PHE A 284 27.89 -11.49 4.46
C PHE A 284 28.62 -12.82 4.44
N TRP A 285 28.29 -13.71 3.49
CA TRP A 285 28.87 -15.05 3.41
C TRP A 285 29.37 -15.40 1.99
N PRO A 286 30.62 -15.95 1.82
CA PRO A 286 31.67 -16.01 2.83
C PRO A 286 32.23 -14.61 3.17
N ARG A 287 32.85 -14.46 4.32
CA ARG A 287 33.49 -13.20 4.70
C ARG A 287 34.74 -13.01 3.83
N ASP A 288 34.78 -11.91 3.10
CA ASP A 288 35.99 -11.51 2.38
C ASP A 288 37.09 -11.14 3.38
N LYS A 289 38.33 -11.58 3.10
CA LYS A 289 39.51 -10.96 3.70
C LYS A 289 39.48 -9.51 3.20
N ALA A 290 39.27 -8.56 4.10
CA ALA A 290 38.94 -7.18 3.84
C ALA A 290 39.53 -6.63 2.53
N PRO A 291 38.74 -6.40 1.48
CA PRO A 291 39.19 -5.58 0.37
C PRO A 291 39.22 -4.13 0.85
N GLU A 292 40.19 -3.39 0.37
CA GLU A 292 40.30 -1.95 0.54
C GLU A 292 39.13 -1.27 -0.22
N GLN A 293 37.93 -1.34 0.36
CA GLN A 293 36.76 -0.73 -0.25
C GLN A 293 36.65 0.73 0.16
N ILE A 294 36.41 1.59 -0.84
CA ILE A 294 36.08 2.99 -0.63
C ILE A 294 34.86 3.04 0.30
N ALA A 295 35.09 3.46 1.53
CA ALA A 295 33.99 3.61 2.50
C ALA A 295 33.01 4.65 1.96
N ALA A 296 31.71 4.34 2.00
CA ALA A 296 30.69 5.31 1.65
C ALA A 296 30.88 6.63 2.43
N ASP A 297 30.65 7.76 1.77
CA ASP A 297 30.73 9.09 2.40
C ASP A 297 30.00 9.06 3.77
N PRO A 298 30.62 9.51 4.85
CA PRO A 298 29.99 9.52 6.17
C PRO A 298 28.63 10.27 6.20
N PHE A 299 28.44 11.25 5.32
CA PHE A 299 27.16 11.96 5.22
C PHE A 299 26.10 11.09 4.55
N ASP A 300 26.43 10.39 3.44
CA ASP A 300 25.52 9.40 2.84
C ASP A 300 25.13 8.32 3.85
N ARG A 301 26.08 7.84 4.65
CA ARG A 301 25.78 6.85 5.69
C ARG A 301 24.75 7.37 6.69
N ARG A 302 24.84 8.60 7.15
CA ARG A 302 23.87 9.20 8.08
C ARG A 302 22.50 9.38 7.43
N ILE A 303 22.45 9.88 6.18
CA ILE A 303 21.18 10.02 5.44
C ILE A 303 20.55 8.64 5.22
N VAL A 304 21.28 7.66 4.72
CA VAL A 304 20.75 6.32 4.45
C VAL A 304 20.29 5.64 5.75
N THR A 305 20.99 5.83 6.86
CA THR A 305 20.55 5.32 8.18
C THR A 305 19.23 5.98 8.62
N LEU A 306 19.08 7.29 8.40
CA LEU A 306 17.81 7.98 8.61
C LEU A 306 16.70 7.39 7.75
N LEU A 307 16.94 7.23 6.44
CA LEU A 307 15.94 6.71 5.50
C LEU A 307 15.52 5.27 5.82
N ALA A 308 16.47 4.44 6.31
CA ALA A 308 16.21 3.04 6.63
C ALA A 308 15.46 2.84 7.96
N PHE A 309 15.72 3.70 8.96
CA PHE A 309 15.22 3.48 10.32
C PHE A 309 14.43 4.64 10.91
N GLY A 310 14.62 5.86 10.41
CA GLY A 310 13.96 7.04 10.95
C GLY A 310 12.44 6.92 11.00
N PRO A 311 11.77 6.56 9.88
CA PRO A 311 10.32 6.38 9.87
C PRO A 311 9.84 5.26 10.79
N ALA A 312 10.57 4.15 10.86
CA ALA A 312 10.24 3.03 11.74
C ALA A 312 10.34 3.41 13.22
N LEU A 313 11.41 4.12 13.59
CA LEU A 313 11.59 4.64 14.95
C LEU A 313 10.53 5.68 15.30
N ALA A 314 10.18 6.58 14.37
CA ALA A 314 9.09 7.54 14.57
C ALA A 314 7.75 6.85 14.81
N MET A 315 7.44 5.79 14.06
CA MET A 315 6.23 5.00 14.25
C MET A 315 6.22 4.27 15.60
N ILE A 316 7.32 3.63 15.98
CA ILE A 316 7.48 2.97 17.27
C ILE A 316 7.33 3.98 18.42
N ALA A 317 7.94 5.17 18.30
CA ALA A 317 7.82 6.24 19.28
C ALA A 317 6.36 6.75 19.40
N LEU A 318 5.66 6.90 18.27
CA LEU A 318 4.24 7.29 18.26
C LEU A 318 3.36 6.27 18.99
N ILE A 319 3.59 4.97 18.73
CA ILE A 319 2.90 3.87 19.42
C ILE A 319 3.23 3.89 20.93
N ALA A 320 4.51 4.08 21.29
CA ALA A 320 4.96 4.13 22.67
C ALA A 320 4.36 5.33 23.42
N VAL A 321 4.34 6.51 22.81
CA VAL A 321 3.79 7.74 23.43
C VAL A 321 2.27 7.66 23.57
N SER A 322 1.57 7.15 22.53
CA SER A 322 0.11 7.05 22.55
C SER A 322 -0.41 5.88 23.38
N GLY A 323 0.40 4.84 23.64
CA GLY A 323 -0.03 3.58 24.24
C GLY A 323 -1.05 2.80 23.39
N ARG A 324 -1.31 3.24 22.15
CA ARG A 324 -2.28 2.59 21.24
C ARG A 324 -1.58 1.63 20.28
N GLY A 325 -2.22 0.48 20.02
CA GLY A 325 -1.65 -0.54 19.14
C GLY A 325 -1.78 -0.18 17.65
N ALA A 326 -0.78 -0.54 16.88
CA ALA A 326 -0.77 -0.41 15.42
C ALA A 326 -0.87 -1.78 14.74
N ILE A 327 -1.51 -1.83 13.57
CA ILE A 327 -1.53 -3.04 12.75
C ILE A 327 -0.17 -3.20 12.05
N ALA A 328 0.29 -4.44 11.94
CA ALA A 328 1.59 -4.75 11.31
C ALA A 328 1.73 -4.21 9.89
N MET A 329 0.64 -4.17 9.11
CA MET A 329 0.62 -3.63 7.75
C MET A 329 0.95 -2.13 7.65
N TRP A 330 0.86 -1.37 8.74
CA TRP A 330 1.32 0.02 8.74
C TRP A 330 2.84 0.14 8.56
N GLY A 331 3.55 -0.98 8.55
CA GLY A 331 4.98 -1.07 8.25
C GLY A 331 5.36 -1.01 6.77
N TYR A 332 4.40 -1.03 5.82
CA TYR A 332 4.69 -1.08 4.38
C TYR A 332 5.82 -0.15 3.90
N PRO A 333 5.76 1.16 4.12
CA PRO A 333 6.76 2.07 3.57
C PRO A 333 8.03 2.21 4.42
N LEU A 334 8.03 1.69 5.65
CA LEU A 334 9.09 1.97 6.63
C LEU A 334 10.46 1.42 6.22
N TRP A 335 10.51 0.38 5.38
CA TRP A 335 11.69 -0.41 5.08
C TRP A 335 12.23 -0.23 3.66
N LEU A 336 11.74 0.78 2.91
CA LEU A 336 12.13 1.02 1.51
C LEU A 336 13.64 1.14 1.30
N PHE A 337 14.37 1.67 2.25
CA PHE A 337 15.82 1.88 2.16
C PHE A 337 16.66 0.89 2.98
N LEU A 338 16.03 -0.14 3.58
CA LEU A 338 16.73 -1.17 4.35
C LEU A 338 17.77 -1.91 3.51
N GLY A 339 17.44 -2.29 2.28
CA GLY A 339 18.36 -2.98 1.38
C GLY A 339 19.59 -2.13 1.05
N LEU A 340 19.42 -0.84 0.80
CA LEU A 340 20.53 0.09 0.59
C LEU A 340 21.43 0.18 1.83
N TRP A 341 20.84 0.27 3.02
CA TRP A 341 21.62 0.32 4.27
C TRP A 341 22.43 -0.97 4.49
N LEU A 342 21.84 -2.14 4.21
CA LEU A 342 22.51 -3.44 4.32
C LEU A 342 23.66 -3.58 3.32
N VAL A 343 23.46 -3.21 2.05
CA VAL A 343 24.51 -3.24 1.02
C VAL A 343 25.66 -2.31 1.39
N MET A 344 25.36 -1.09 1.81
CA MET A 344 26.36 -0.11 2.26
C MET A 344 27.15 -0.61 3.49
N GLY A 345 26.44 -1.28 4.42
CA GLY A 345 27.03 -1.82 5.65
C GLY A 345 27.89 -3.05 5.43
N ALA A 346 27.53 -3.91 4.47
CA ALA A 346 28.23 -5.16 4.19
C ALA A 346 29.64 -4.94 3.64
N ARG A 347 29.88 -3.83 2.94
CA ARG A 347 31.15 -3.53 2.27
C ARG A 347 31.68 -4.71 1.46
N ALA A 348 30.78 -5.52 0.88
CA ALA A 348 31.11 -6.74 0.18
C ALA A 348 31.44 -6.45 -1.29
N THR A 349 32.44 -7.13 -1.85
CA THR A 349 32.66 -7.14 -3.29
C THR A 349 31.54 -7.91 -3.95
N LEU A 350 30.85 -7.30 -4.91
CA LEU A 350 29.78 -7.94 -5.66
C LEU A 350 30.32 -8.64 -6.89
N ASP A 351 31.11 -9.70 -6.67
CA ASP A 351 31.61 -10.58 -7.72
C ASP A 351 30.51 -11.53 -8.24
N ALA A 352 30.78 -12.21 -9.38
CA ALA A 352 29.83 -13.12 -10.00
C ALA A 352 29.32 -14.23 -9.06
N PRO A 353 30.16 -14.91 -8.25
CA PRO A 353 29.68 -15.92 -7.31
C PRO A 353 28.75 -15.37 -6.23
N ARG A 354 29.04 -14.17 -5.69
CA ARG A 354 28.18 -13.53 -4.69
C ARG A 354 26.87 -13.06 -5.30
N MET A 355 26.92 -12.44 -6.47
CA MET A 355 25.74 -12.05 -7.21
C MET A 355 24.84 -13.25 -7.51
N ALA A 356 25.43 -14.39 -7.93
CA ALA A 356 24.70 -15.63 -8.16
C ALA A 356 23.95 -16.11 -6.89
N ARG A 357 24.61 -16.08 -5.73
CA ARG A 357 23.97 -16.46 -4.45
C ARG A 357 22.82 -15.51 -4.07
N ILE A 358 23.00 -14.20 -4.24
CA ILE A 358 21.97 -13.20 -3.94
C ILE A 358 20.74 -13.41 -4.85
N VAL A 359 20.97 -13.58 -6.15
CA VAL A 359 19.89 -13.83 -7.12
C VAL A 359 19.20 -15.17 -6.86
N ALA A 360 19.95 -16.21 -6.50
CA ALA A 360 19.36 -17.50 -6.14
C ALA A 360 18.54 -17.41 -4.84
N ALA A 361 19.04 -16.71 -3.82
CA ALA A 361 18.29 -16.49 -2.57
C ALA A 361 17.01 -15.68 -2.81
N TRP A 362 17.09 -14.60 -3.61
CA TRP A 362 15.93 -13.84 -4.02
C TRP A 362 14.94 -14.71 -4.82
N GLY A 363 15.42 -15.47 -5.81
CA GLY A 363 14.58 -16.36 -6.61
C GLY A 363 13.87 -17.41 -5.77
N ALA A 364 14.53 -17.95 -4.76
CA ALA A 364 13.90 -18.88 -3.81
C ALA A 364 12.79 -18.23 -3.00
N VAL A 365 13.02 -17.02 -2.47
CA VAL A 365 12.00 -16.23 -1.73
C VAL A 365 10.84 -15.85 -2.64
N PHE A 366 11.12 -15.32 -3.83
CA PHE A 366 10.10 -14.96 -4.80
C PHE A 366 9.22 -16.15 -5.17
N THR A 367 9.84 -17.29 -5.50
CA THR A 367 9.13 -18.53 -5.82
C THR A 367 8.31 -19.04 -4.64
N LEU A 368 8.83 -18.96 -3.43
CA LEU A 368 8.10 -19.32 -2.21
C LEU A 368 6.82 -18.49 -2.06
N PHE A 369 6.88 -17.16 -2.24
CA PHE A 369 5.70 -16.32 -2.16
C PHE A 369 4.68 -16.63 -3.27
N VAL A 370 5.13 -16.92 -4.49
CA VAL A 370 4.27 -17.38 -5.59
C VAL A 370 3.57 -18.69 -5.21
N ILE A 371 4.32 -19.68 -4.72
CA ILE A 371 3.76 -20.98 -4.29
C ILE A 371 2.73 -20.79 -3.17
N VAL A 372 3.06 -20.00 -2.15
CA VAL A 372 2.16 -19.71 -1.03
C VAL A 372 0.90 -19.00 -1.52
N PHE A 373 1.02 -18.06 -2.45
CA PHE A 373 -0.12 -17.37 -3.05
C PHE A 373 -1.03 -18.32 -3.81
N VAL A 374 -0.46 -19.13 -4.72
CA VAL A 374 -1.22 -20.13 -5.49
C VAL A 374 -1.86 -21.16 -4.56
N ALA A 375 -1.11 -21.68 -3.59
CA ALA A 375 -1.66 -22.63 -2.61
C ALA A 375 -2.85 -22.03 -1.85
N ASN A 376 -2.74 -20.77 -1.37
CA ASN A 376 -3.78 -20.14 -0.57
C ASN A 376 -5.08 -19.88 -1.35
N TYR A 377 -5.02 -19.63 -2.64
CA TYR A 377 -6.19 -19.24 -3.43
C TYR A 377 -6.67 -20.29 -4.44
N ALA A 378 -5.83 -21.27 -4.81
CA ALA A 378 -6.20 -22.34 -5.75
C ALA A 378 -6.38 -23.71 -5.09
N VAL A 379 -5.66 -24.01 -4.00
CA VAL A 379 -5.64 -25.36 -3.39
C VAL A 379 -6.35 -25.41 -2.04
N LEU A 380 -5.96 -24.55 -1.12
CA LEU A 380 -6.47 -24.56 0.26
C LEU A 380 -7.98 -24.30 0.38
N PRO A 381 -8.68 -23.59 -0.53
CA PRO A 381 -10.14 -23.45 -0.44
C PRO A 381 -10.90 -24.79 -0.44
N PHE A 382 -10.30 -25.84 -1.02
CA PHE A 382 -10.89 -27.18 -1.06
C PHE A 382 -10.51 -28.07 0.15
N ILE A 383 -9.65 -27.55 1.05
CA ILE A 383 -9.07 -28.35 2.15
C ILE A 383 -9.45 -27.78 3.52
N ASP A 384 -9.32 -26.47 3.72
CA ASP A 384 -9.41 -25.84 5.05
C ASP A 384 -10.75 -25.15 5.33
N HIS A 385 -11.64 -25.06 4.35
CA HIS A 385 -12.98 -24.43 4.41
C HIS A 385 -12.98 -22.99 4.99
N ARG A 386 -11.83 -22.32 4.99
CA ARG A 386 -11.73 -20.95 5.51
C ARG A 386 -12.36 -19.96 4.55
N TYR A 387 -13.11 -19.02 5.09
CA TYR A 387 -13.65 -17.90 4.33
C TYR A 387 -12.51 -17.07 3.70
N ARG A 388 -12.60 -16.84 2.40
CA ARG A 388 -11.71 -15.96 1.64
C ARG A 388 -12.55 -14.94 0.87
N ALA A 389 -12.41 -13.68 1.24
CA ALA A 389 -13.19 -12.58 0.62
C ALA A 389 -13.09 -12.57 -0.92
N VAL A 390 -11.91 -12.90 -1.47
CA VAL A 390 -11.71 -12.95 -2.94
C VAL A 390 -12.38 -14.14 -3.65
N LEU A 391 -13.08 -14.99 -2.91
CA LEU A 391 -13.92 -16.07 -3.44
C LEU A 391 -15.42 -15.84 -3.15
N PHE A 392 -15.78 -14.67 -2.62
CA PHE A 392 -17.15 -14.25 -2.37
C PHE A 392 -17.95 -14.21 -3.67
N PRO A 393 -19.24 -14.65 -3.69
CA PRO A 393 -20.06 -14.66 -4.89
C PRO A 393 -20.71 -13.29 -5.17
N GLY A 394 -19.88 -12.23 -5.30
CA GLY A 394 -20.36 -10.86 -5.48
C GLY A 394 -21.13 -10.65 -6.78
N ASP A 395 -20.69 -11.29 -7.86
CA ASP A 395 -21.35 -11.30 -9.15
C ASP A 395 -22.79 -11.86 -9.09
N ARG A 396 -22.96 -13.00 -8.38
CA ARG A 396 -24.27 -13.62 -8.16
C ARG A 396 -25.14 -12.80 -7.25
N LEU A 397 -24.55 -12.18 -6.21
CA LEU A 397 -25.26 -11.28 -5.30
C LEU A 397 -25.82 -10.08 -6.05
N GLY A 398 -24.97 -9.40 -6.84
CA GLY A 398 -25.35 -8.24 -7.65
C GLY A 398 -26.45 -8.59 -8.65
N ALA A 399 -26.27 -9.64 -9.44
CA ALA A 399 -27.24 -10.07 -10.43
C ALA A 399 -28.59 -10.44 -9.78
N THR A 400 -28.58 -11.26 -8.71
CA THR A 400 -29.81 -11.75 -8.07
C THR A 400 -30.63 -10.62 -7.45
N LEU A 401 -30.01 -9.72 -6.69
CA LEU A 401 -30.74 -8.66 -5.99
C LEU A 401 -31.20 -7.55 -6.93
N THR A 402 -30.41 -7.22 -7.96
CA THR A 402 -30.85 -6.30 -9.01
C THR A 402 -32.08 -6.84 -9.75
N GLN A 403 -32.05 -8.12 -10.17
CA GLN A 403 -33.18 -8.75 -10.83
C GLN A 403 -34.46 -8.76 -9.95
N ARG A 404 -34.31 -9.08 -8.64
CA ARG A 404 -35.45 -9.06 -7.71
C ARG A 404 -36.03 -7.66 -7.53
N PHE A 405 -35.19 -6.64 -7.46
CA PHE A 405 -35.65 -5.25 -7.36
C PHE A 405 -36.38 -4.83 -8.62
N CYS A 406 -35.83 -5.04 -9.81
CA CYS A 406 -36.44 -4.73 -11.07
C CYS A 406 -37.78 -5.47 -11.24
N ALA A 407 -37.89 -6.74 -10.84
CA ALA A 407 -39.12 -7.53 -10.88
C ALA A 407 -40.21 -6.98 -9.93
N ALA A 408 -39.83 -6.46 -8.76
CA ALA A 408 -40.74 -5.95 -7.76
C ALA A 408 -41.24 -4.51 -8.04
N THR A 409 -40.44 -3.71 -8.75
CA THR A 409 -40.67 -2.27 -8.92
C THR A 409 -40.84 -1.82 -10.37
N GLY A 410 -40.36 -2.61 -11.33
CA GLY A 410 -40.30 -2.21 -12.75
C GLY A 410 -39.24 -1.14 -13.04
N GLN A 411 -38.37 -0.80 -12.11
CA GLN A 411 -37.40 0.28 -12.21
C GLN A 411 -35.95 -0.22 -12.02
N PRO A 412 -34.92 0.51 -12.51
CA PRO A 412 -33.51 0.21 -12.23
C PRO A 412 -33.20 0.49 -10.76
N LEU A 413 -32.19 -0.24 -10.24
CA LEU A 413 -31.73 -0.12 -8.88
C LEU A 413 -30.74 1.05 -8.74
N HIS A 414 -31.16 2.15 -8.08
CA HIS A 414 -30.33 3.34 -7.88
C HIS A 414 -29.62 3.38 -6.54
N TYR A 415 -30.17 2.73 -5.52
CA TYR A 415 -29.65 2.79 -4.16
C TYR A 415 -29.63 1.42 -3.48
N VAL A 416 -28.57 1.21 -2.67
CA VAL A 416 -28.42 0.03 -1.80
C VAL A 416 -28.12 0.48 -0.39
N ILE A 417 -28.72 -0.14 0.62
CA ILE A 417 -28.33 -0.05 2.02
C ILE A 417 -27.61 -1.36 2.38
N GLY A 418 -26.40 -1.29 2.90
CA GLY A 418 -25.66 -2.48 3.32
C GLY A 418 -24.32 -2.12 3.96
N SER A 419 -23.61 -3.13 4.44
CA SER A 419 -22.23 -2.94 4.86
C SER A 419 -21.37 -2.49 3.68
N MET A 420 -20.18 -1.91 3.96
CA MET A 420 -19.20 -1.60 2.91
C MET A 420 -18.90 -2.83 2.04
N TRP A 421 -18.92 -4.04 2.64
CA TRP A 421 -18.66 -5.27 1.92
C TRP A 421 -19.88 -5.74 1.10
N ASP A 422 -21.03 -5.90 1.75
CA ASP A 422 -22.22 -6.45 1.09
C ASP A 422 -22.81 -5.46 0.08
N GLY A 423 -23.02 -4.21 0.50
CA GLY A 423 -23.50 -3.14 -0.37
C GLY A 423 -22.54 -2.82 -1.50
N GLY A 424 -21.24 -2.74 -1.21
CA GLY A 424 -20.20 -2.47 -2.21
C GLY A 424 -20.08 -3.58 -3.27
N ASN A 425 -20.13 -4.87 -2.87
CA ASN A 425 -20.18 -5.98 -3.83
C ASN A 425 -21.42 -5.94 -4.68
N LEU A 426 -22.61 -5.73 -4.09
CA LEU A 426 -23.85 -5.59 -4.84
C LEU A 426 -23.73 -4.44 -5.86
N ALA A 427 -23.27 -3.27 -5.42
CA ALA A 427 -23.16 -2.10 -6.27
C ALA A 427 -22.19 -2.29 -7.43
N HIS A 428 -21.03 -2.89 -7.16
CA HIS A 428 -20.00 -3.11 -8.18
C HIS A 428 -20.45 -4.10 -9.26
N TYR A 429 -21.07 -5.21 -8.84
CA TYR A 429 -21.47 -6.28 -9.76
C TYR A 429 -22.90 -6.13 -10.30
N SER A 430 -23.66 -5.14 -9.84
CA SER A 430 -24.96 -4.79 -10.43
C SER A 430 -24.75 -4.09 -11.76
N PRO A 431 -25.52 -4.44 -12.82
CA PRO A 431 -25.50 -3.69 -14.08
C PRO A 431 -25.96 -2.22 -13.90
N ASP A 432 -26.79 -1.95 -12.89
CA ASP A 432 -27.31 -0.61 -12.60
C ASP A 432 -26.33 0.25 -11.78
N GLN A 433 -25.28 -0.34 -11.21
CA GLN A 433 -24.24 0.32 -10.41
C GLN A 433 -24.81 1.29 -9.36
N PRO A 434 -25.67 0.85 -8.43
CA PRO A 434 -26.32 1.71 -7.46
C PRO A 434 -25.33 2.39 -6.51
N GLN A 435 -25.73 3.51 -5.91
CA GLN A 435 -25.01 4.14 -4.80
C GLN A 435 -25.27 3.39 -3.49
N VAL A 436 -24.26 3.36 -2.62
CA VAL A 436 -24.32 2.60 -1.36
C VAL A 436 -24.48 3.54 -0.16
N LEU A 437 -25.58 3.43 0.56
CA LEU A 437 -25.72 4.00 1.90
C LEU A 437 -25.02 3.06 2.90
N ILE A 438 -23.76 3.38 3.16
CA ILE A 438 -22.84 2.52 3.89
C ILE A 438 -23.28 2.36 5.33
N ASP A 439 -23.47 1.10 5.77
CA ASP A 439 -23.93 0.70 7.12
C ASP A 439 -25.25 1.39 7.55
N GLY A 440 -26.03 1.89 6.61
CA GLY A 440 -27.23 2.68 6.91
C GLY A 440 -26.94 4.01 7.63
N GLN A 441 -25.74 4.55 7.47
CA GLN A 441 -25.29 5.75 8.17
C GLN A 441 -25.11 6.93 7.18
N PRO A 442 -26.00 7.94 7.21
CA PRO A 442 -25.89 9.10 6.29
C PRO A 442 -24.57 9.86 6.43
N ALA A 443 -23.97 9.90 7.61
CA ALA A 443 -22.69 10.54 7.83
C ALA A 443 -21.53 9.87 7.05
N ARG A 444 -21.67 8.57 6.69
CA ARG A 444 -20.70 7.83 5.88
C ARG A 444 -20.93 7.93 4.38
N ALA A 445 -22.10 8.41 3.98
CA ALA A 445 -22.48 8.62 2.58
C ALA A 445 -23.23 9.97 2.44
N PRO A 446 -22.58 11.11 2.76
CA PRO A 446 -23.24 12.43 2.78
C PRO A 446 -23.68 12.93 1.39
N TRP A 447 -23.28 12.26 0.33
CA TRP A 447 -23.66 12.52 -1.05
C TRP A 447 -25.04 11.92 -1.43
N ILE A 448 -25.64 11.08 -0.55
CA ILE A 448 -26.97 10.48 -0.80
C ILE A 448 -28.06 11.33 -0.16
N ASP A 449 -29.00 11.80 -0.97
CA ASP A 449 -30.25 12.39 -0.49
C ASP A 449 -31.21 11.28 -0.07
N LEU A 450 -31.57 11.24 1.22
CA LEU A 450 -32.49 10.23 1.77
C LEU A 450 -33.93 10.35 1.22
N ASN A 451 -34.34 11.53 0.75
CA ASN A 451 -35.66 11.69 0.14
C ASN A 451 -35.68 11.11 -1.28
N ASP A 452 -34.60 11.31 -2.04
CA ASP A 452 -34.45 10.72 -3.35
C ASP A 452 -34.33 9.18 -3.26
N LEU A 453 -33.57 8.68 -2.28
CA LEU A 453 -33.47 7.24 -1.98
C LEU A 453 -34.87 6.62 -1.73
N ARG A 454 -35.77 7.30 -0.96
CA ARG A 454 -37.12 6.80 -0.71
C ARG A 454 -37.99 6.83 -1.96
N LYS A 455 -37.88 7.88 -2.78
CA LYS A 455 -38.60 8.00 -4.04
C LYS A 455 -38.21 6.96 -5.08
N ALA A 456 -36.90 6.68 -5.18
CA ALA A 456 -36.37 5.70 -6.12
C ALA A 456 -36.56 4.25 -5.65
N GLY A 457 -36.74 4.05 -4.35
CA GLY A 457 -36.69 2.74 -3.73
C GLY A 457 -35.25 2.26 -3.51
N VAL A 458 -35.10 1.20 -2.71
CA VAL A 458 -33.79 0.70 -2.30
C VAL A 458 -33.80 -0.80 -2.00
N VAL A 459 -32.69 -1.48 -2.31
CA VAL A 459 -32.40 -2.83 -1.80
C VAL A 459 -31.60 -2.69 -0.51
N VAL A 460 -32.01 -3.39 0.52
CA VAL A 460 -31.25 -3.58 1.75
C VAL A 460 -30.62 -4.97 1.72
N VAL A 461 -29.32 -5.09 2.01
CA VAL A 461 -28.59 -6.37 1.97
C VAL A 461 -27.67 -6.54 3.17
N TRP A 462 -27.64 -7.77 3.72
CA TRP A 462 -26.73 -8.14 4.81
C TRP A 462 -26.39 -9.63 4.75
N THR A 463 -25.17 -9.97 5.21
CA THR A 463 -24.67 -11.34 5.31
C THR A 463 -24.26 -11.72 6.74
N GLN A 464 -24.43 -10.80 7.68
CA GLN A 464 -24.11 -11.01 9.09
C GLN A 464 -25.38 -10.89 9.94
N GLY A 465 -25.48 -11.72 10.97
CA GLY A 465 -26.65 -11.79 11.84
C GLY A 465 -27.73 -12.74 11.31
N ASP A 466 -28.97 -12.57 11.76
CA ASP A 466 -30.11 -13.37 11.31
C ASP A 466 -30.53 -12.92 9.91
N PRO A 467 -30.44 -13.77 8.87
CA PRO A 467 -30.81 -13.38 7.52
C PRO A 467 -32.33 -13.15 7.32
N ALA A 468 -33.15 -13.59 8.28
CA ALA A 468 -34.61 -13.37 8.25
C ALA A 468 -35.06 -12.08 8.96
N GLN A 469 -34.13 -11.35 9.59
CA GLN A 469 -34.45 -10.13 10.34
C GLN A 469 -33.71 -8.93 9.79
N LEU A 470 -34.44 -7.85 9.47
CA LEU A 470 -33.85 -6.59 9.04
C LEU A 470 -32.99 -6.00 10.18
N PRO A 471 -31.67 -5.77 9.97
CA PRO A 471 -30.81 -5.19 10.98
C PRO A 471 -31.30 -3.81 11.46
N VAL A 472 -31.25 -3.57 12.78
CA VAL A 472 -31.75 -2.35 13.40
C VAL A 472 -31.23 -1.05 12.75
N PRO A 473 -29.94 -0.90 12.40
CA PRO A 473 -29.45 0.30 11.72
C PRO A 473 -30.11 0.53 10.35
N PHE A 474 -30.42 -0.55 9.63
CA PHE A 474 -31.05 -0.47 8.30
C PHE A 474 -32.55 -0.19 8.43
N ALA A 475 -33.22 -0.79 9.42
CA ALA A 475 -34.62 -0.52 9.72
C ALA A 475 -34.89 0.94 10.11
N ALA A 476 -33.91 1.62 10.73
CA ALA A 476 -34.03 3.05 11.04
C ALA A 476 -34.11 3.93 9.79
N ILE A 477 -33.51 3.52 8.68
CA ILE A 477 -33.54 4.25 7.41
C ILE A 477 -34.71 3.80 6.52
N ALA A 478 -34.97 2.51 6.47
CA ALA A 478 -35.99 1.89 5.63
C ALA A 478 -36.99 1.05 6.47
N PRO A 479 -37.79 1.68 7.36
CA PRO A 479 -38.66 0.95 8.31
C PRO A 479 -39.74 0.12 7.63
N ASN A 480 -40.16 0.52 6.42
CA ASN A 480 -41.21 -0.16 5.66
C ASN A 480 -40.65 -1.09 4.58
N ALA A 481 -39.37 -1.45 4.64
CA ALA A 481 -38.78 -2.38 3.68
C ALA A 481 -39.36 -3.80 3.89
N GLU A 482 -39.84 -4.40 2.83
CA GLU A 482 -40.39 -5.76 2.81
C GLU A 482 -39.23 -6.76 2.82
N VAL A 483 -39.09 -7.51 3.93
CA VAL A 483 -38.05 -8.55 4.08
C VAL A 483 -38.41 -9.74 3.17
N GLY A 484 -37.48 -10.11 2.30
CA GLY A 484 -37.62 -11.27 1.45
C GLY A 484 -37.16 -12.57 2.11
N ALA A 485 -37.56 -13.72 1.56
CA ALA A 485 -37.05 -15.00 2.02
C ALA A 485 -35.52 -15.06 1.86
N PRO A 486 -34.76 -15.38 2.91
CA PRO A 486 -33.31 -15.55 2.82
C PRO A 486 -32.91 -16.59 1.78
N PHE A 487 -31.70 -16.44 1.24
CA PHE A 487 -31.17 -17.41 0.29
C PHE A 487 -29.65 -17.59 0.44
N ASP A 488 -29.16 -18.72 -0.07
CA ASP A 488 -27.75 -19.07 0.01
C ASP A 488 -27.08 -18.88 -1.35
N LEU A 489 -25.88 -18.32 -1.31
CA LEU A 489 -24.98 -18.23 -2.45
C LEU A 489 -23.73 -19.07 -2.21
N PRO A 490 -23.47 -20.11 -3.02
CA PRO A 490 -22.25 -20.88 -2.87
C PRO A 490 -21.03 -20.01 -3.23
N MET A 491 -19.96 -20.18 -2.45
CA MET A 491 -18.65 -19.56 -2.74
C MET A 491 -18.13 -19.99 -4.11
N HIS A 492 -17.28 -19.19 -4.74
CA HIS A 492 -16.72 -19.56 -6.07
C HIS A 492 -15.82 -20.78 -6.03
N ARG A 493 -15.22 -21.10 -4.87
CA ARG A 493 -14.42 -22.33 -4.64
C ARG A 493 -14.62 -22.82 -3.22
N GLY A 494 -14.56 -24.16 -3.05
CA GLY A 494 -14.82 -24.82 -1.77
C GLY A 494 -16.32 -25.00 -1.53
N ASP A 495 -16.67 -25.55 -0.37
CA ASP A 495 -18.04 -25.99 -0.04
C ASP A 495 -18.84 -24.94 0.75
N GLY A 496 -18.23 -23.77 0.99
CA GLY A 496 -18.86 -22.68 1.75
C GLY A 496 -20.01 -22.03 0.99
N ALA A 497 -20.97 -21.49 1.75
CA ALA A 497 -22.02 -20.63 1.21
C ALA A 497 -22.15 -19.35 2.04
N VAL A 498 -22.66 -18.30 1.43
CA VAL A 498 -23.01 -17.05 2.07
C VAL A 498 -24.51 -17.01 2.27
N HIS A 499 -24.97 -16.87 3.53
CA HIS A 499 -26.38 -16.70 3.86
C HIS A 499 -26.74 -15.23 3.69
N VAL A 500 -27.67 -14.92 2.76
CA VAL A 500 -28.05 -13.56 2.38
C VAL A 500 -29.43 -13.22 2.93
N GLY A 501 -29.47 -12.19 3.79
CA GLY A 501 -30.67 -11.48 4.15
C GLY A 501 -30.85 -10.26 3.24
N TRP A 502 -32.08 -9.96 2.87
CA TRP A 502 -32.39 -8.84 2.00
C TRP A 502 -33.80 -8.31 2.22
N ALA A 503 -33.99 -7.04 1.88
CA ALA A 503 -35.30 -6.41 1.87
C ALA A 503 -35.40 -5.41 0.72
N ILE A 504 -36.62 -5.07 0.32
CA ILE A 504 -36.89 -4.02 -0.67
C ILE A 504 -37.80 -2.97 -0.04
N LEU A 505 -37.37 -1.71 -0.11
CA LEU A 505 -38.24 -0.56 0.00
C LEU A 505 -38.67 -0.16 -1.40
N LYS A 506 -39.96 -0.30 -1.72
CA LYS A 506 -40.52 0.12 -3.02
C LYS A 506 -40.51 1.64 -3.17
N PRO A 507 -40.43 2.16 -4.39
CA PRO A 507 -40.57 3.59 -4.69
C PRO A 507 -41.85 4.18 -4.05
N GLN A 508 -41.71 5.42 -3.48
CA GLN A 508 -42.80 6.13 -2.80
C GLN A 508 -43.27 7.33 -3.60
#